data_fc2970a3a2704f0c7f21ad20cc2553f7
#
_entry.id   fc2970a3a2704f0c7f21ad20cc2553f7
#
_cell.length_a   1.000
_cell.length_b   1.000
_cell.length_c   1.000
_cell.angle_alpha   90.00
_cell.angle_beta   90.00
_cell.angle_gamma   90.00
#
_symmetry.space_group_name_H-M   'P 1'
#
loop_
_entity.id
_entity.type
_entity.pdbx_description
1 polymer ?
#
loop_
_entity_poly.entity_id
_entity_poly.type
_entity_poly.pdbx_seq_one_letter_code
_entity_poly.pdbx_strand_id
1 'polypeptide(L)'
;MVSSLYNLVNVPSAIWIDEEGRIRRINEGTYSKEHVIGGFQIGTNEYRRAVLDWIVNGENSIYIWSETQSKEKIQRQTSEESLAGVKFRLGVYFFERGNELLARTYWEEAQQLYPDNWNFHRQDWSFIGDGSGGDKFRDKAAETDLYGGTKPYYEPLDLPEIQDETKKN
;
A
#
# COMPACT_ATOMS: atom_id res chain seq x y z
N MET A 1 -0.87 -7.76 12.63
CA MET A 1 -0.11 -6.88 11.70
C MET A 1 -1.08 -5.82 11.18
N VAL A 2 -0.73 -4.53 11.25
CA VAL A 2 -1.63 -3.42 10.86
C VAL A 2 -2.06 -3.52 9.40
N SER A 3 -1.13 -3.86 8.49
CA SER A 3 -1.42 -3.99 7.06
C SER A 3 -2.57 -4.96 6.75
N SER A 4 -2.67 -6.09 7.46
CA SER A 4 -3.75 -7.04 7.24
C SER A 4 -5.12 -6.59 7.73
N LEU A 5 -5.17 -5.66 8.69
CA LEU A 5 -6.44 -5.09 9.18
C LEU A 5 -7.09 -4.16 8.14
N TYR A 6 -6.27 -3.49 7.36
CA TYR A 6 -6.71 -2.51 6.35
C TYR A 6 -6.50 -2.99 4.92
N ASN A 7 -6.16 -4.26 4.74
CA ASN A 7 -5.81 -4.87 3.45
C ASN A 7 -4.75 -4.08 2.66
N LEU A 8 -3.73 -3.57 3.35
CA LEU A 8 -2.64 -2.85 2.70
C LEU A 8 -1.65 -3.83 2.09
N VAL A 9 -1.41 -3.72 0.81
CA VAL A 9 -0.54 -4.62 0.04
C VAL A 9 0.84 -4.04 -0.22
N ASN A 10 1.00 -2.73 -0.09
CA ASN A 10 2.27 -2.05 -0.31
C ASN A 10 2.51 -0.94 0.72
N VAL A 11 3.73 -0.40 0.77
CA VAL A 11 4.14 0.70 1.63
C VAL A 11 4.98 1.72 0.83
N PRO A 12 4.84 3.01 1.13
CA PRO A 12 4.00 3.62 2.16
C PRO A 12 2.52 3.60 1.81
N SER A 13 1.65 3.55 2.83
CA SER A 13 0.21 3.71 2.65
C SER A 13 -0.33 4.68 3.71
N ALA A 14 -1.29 5.48 3.33
CA ALA A 14 -1.98 6.42 4.21
C ALA A 14 -3.45 6.05 4.33
N ILE A 15 -3.95 6.05 5.56
CA ILE A 15 -5.34 5.79 5.89
C ILE A 15 -5.86 7.03 6.61
N TRP A 16 -6.90 7.64 6.06
CA TRP A 16 -7.60 8.76 6.69
C TRP A 16 -8.72 8.21 7.57
N ILE A 17 -8.65 8.47 8.84
CA ILE A 17 -9.63 8.02 9.83
C ILE A 17 -10.15 9.26 10.55
N ASP A 18 -11.46 9.44 10.59
CA ASP A 18 -12.09 10.54 11.31
C ASP A 18 -12.20 10.28 12.82
N GLU A 19 -12.75 11.25 13.55
CA GLU A 19 -12.88 11.21 15.00
C GLU A 19 -13.86 10.14 15.47
N GLU A 20 -14.75 9.68 14.59
CA GLU A 20 -15.68 8.56 14.86
C GLU A 20 -15.08 7.19 14.50
N GLY A 21 -13.81 7.15 14.04
CA GLY A 21 -13.12 5.91 13.66
C GLY A 21 -13.50 5.37 12.29
N ARG A 22 -14.16 6.16 11.43
CA ARG A 22 -14.54 5.75 10.08
C ARG A 22 -13.39 6.00 9.11
N ILE A 23 -13.15 5.05 8.21
CA ILE A 23 -12.18 5.22 7.13
C ILE A 23 -12.77 6.16 6.07
N ARG A 24 -12.08 7.26 5.83
CA ARG A 24 -12.50 8.30 4.86
C ARG A 24 -11.74 8.22 3.55
N ARG A 25 -10.55 7.59 3.55
CA ARG A 25 -9.72 7.34 2.37
C ARG A 25 -8.57 6.41 2.70
N ILE A 26 -8.14 5.62 1.70
CA ILE A 26 -6.87 4.87 1.72
C ILE A 26 -6.14 5.19 0.42
N ASN A 27 -4.87 5.53 0.49
CA ASN A 27 -4.00 5.70 -0.67
C ASN A 27 -2.65 5.04 -0.43
N GLU A 28 -2.12 4.38 -1.46
CA GLU A 28 -0.76 3.87 -1.49
C GLU A 28 0.21 4.89 -2.10
N GLY A 29 1.51 4.70 -1.89
CA GLY A 29 2.55 5.55 -2.47
C GLY A 29 2.56 6.99 -1.97
N THR A 30 1.94 7.28 -0.83
CA THR A 30 1.70 8.66 -0.39
C THR A 30 2.46 9.03 0.86
N TYR A 31 3.10 10.19 0.81
CA TYR A 31 3.69 10.89 1.95
C TYR A 31 3.16 12.31 2.04
N SER A 32 3.18 12.88 3.25
CA SER A 32 2.81 14.28 3.48
C SER A 32 3.77 15.29 2.83
N LYS A 33 4.91 14.83 2.34
CA LYS A 33 5.90 15.62 1.60
C LYS A 33 6.38 14.81 0.40
N GLU A 34 6.81 15.53 -0.65
CA GLU A 34 7.51 14.90 -1.76
C GLU A 34 8.88 14.38 -1.29
N HIS A 35 9.15 13.14 -1.63
CA HIS A 35 10.43 12.47 -1.38
C HIS A 35 10.92 11.79 -2.63
N VAL A 36 12.23 11.76 -2.81
CA VAL A 36 12.88 10.93 -3.82
C VAL A 36 13.58 9.78 -3.12
N ILE A 37 13.14 8.56 -3.34
CA ILE A 37 13.74 7.35 -2.79
C ILE A 37 14.16 6.45 -3.94
N GLY A 38 15.47 6.13 -4.03
CA GLY A 38 15.99 5.27 -5.10
C GLY A 38 15.76 5.81 -6.52
N GLY A 39 15.62 7.15 -6.68
CA GLY A 39 15.32 7.79 -7.96
C GLY A 39 13.83 7.95 -8.27
N PHE A 40 12.94 7.47 -7.40
CA PHE A 40 11.49 7.56 -7.56
C PHE A 40 10.91 8.67 -6.68
N GLN A 41 10.03 9.48 -7.26
CA GLN A 41 9.28 10.48 -6.50
C GLN A 41 8.09 9.79 -5.81
N ILE A 42 7.99 9.99 -4.49
CA ILE A 42 6.91 9.48 -3.66
C ILE A 42 6.24 10.67 -2.96
N GLY A 43 4.91 10.66 -2.95
CA GLY A 43 4.11 11.78 -2.47
C GLY A 43 3.99 12.88 -3.50
N THR A 44 2.90 13.62 -3.44
CA THR A 44 2.62 14.73 -4.35
C THR A 44 2.06 15.93 -3.60
N ASN A 45 2.19 17.12 -4.21
CA ASN A 45 1.57 18.34 -3.69
C ASN A 45 0.04 18.24 -3.71
N GLU A 46 -0.53 17.50 -4.67
CA GLU A 46 -1.96 17.22 -4.76
C GLU A 46 -2.45 16.46 -3.52
N TYR A 47 -1.75 15.39 -3.15
CA TYR A 47 -2.09 14.63 -1.95
C TYR A 47 -2.00 15.49 -0.69
N ARG A 48 -0.95 16.30 -0.56
CA ARG A 48 -0.79 17.21 0.58
C ARG A 48 -1.93 18.22 0.64
N ARG A 49 -2.33 18.82 -0.50
CA ARG A 49 -3.48 19.75 -0.56
C ARG A 49 -4.77 19.06 -0.16
N ALA A 50 -4.99 17.82 -0.60
CA ALA A 50 -6.16 17.04 -0.23
C ALA A 50 -6.24 16.78 1.28
N VAL A 51 -5.11 16.44 1.92
CA VAL A 51 -5.06 16.28 3.39
C VAL A 51 -5.37 17.60 4.10
N LEU A 52 -4.79 18.72 3.65
CA LEU A 52 -5.04 20.03 4.25
C LEU A 52 -6.49 20.48 4.06
N ASP A 53 -7.09 20.23 2.91
CA ASP A 53 -8.49 20.50 2.66
C ASP A 53 -9.38 19.70 3.63
N TRP A 54 -9.12 18.41 3.79
CA TRP A 54 -9.87 17.59 4.75
C TRP A 54 -9.75 18.11 6.19
N ILE A 55 -8.54 18.50 6.63
CA ILE A 55 -8.33 19.06 7.98
C ILE A 55 -9.16 20.35 8.19
N VAL A 56 -9.28 21.19 7.15
CA VAL A 56 -10.00 22.46 7.24
C VAL A 56 -11.51 22.28 7.09
N ASN A 57 -11.94 21.47 6.15
CA ASN A 57 -13.34 21.36 5.73
C ASN A 57 -14.07 20.14 6.33
N GLY A 58 -13.34 19.19 6.97
CA GLY A 58 -13.90 18.01 7.61
C GLY A 58 -14.82 17.21 6.68
N GLU A 59 -16.06 17.02 7.11
CA GLU A 59 -17.10 16.29 6.34
C GLU A 59 -17.47 16.96 5.01
N ASN A 60 -17.14 18.23 4.80
CA ASN A 60 -17.41 18.95 3.56
C ASN A 60 -16.25 18.87 2.57
N SER A 61 -15.14 18.20 2.90
CA SER A 61 -14.04 18.01 1.97
C SER A 61 -14.45 17.15 0.77
N ILE A 62 -14.11 17.61 -0.43
CA ILE A 62 -14.36 16.85 -1.66
C ILE A 62 -13.46 15.61 -1.78
N TYR A 63 -12.41 15.52 -0.96
CA TYR A 63 -11.43 14.46 -1.01
C TYR A 63 -11.76 13.25 -0.16
N ILE A 64 -12.75 13.33 0.74
CA ILE A 64 -13.18 12.18 1.51
C ILE A 64 -14.14 11.30 0.70
N TRP A 65 -14.07 10.03 0.94
CA TRP A 65 -15.05 9.09 0.40
C TRP A 65 -16.37 9.19 1.17
N SER A 66 -17.46 9.16 0.45
CA SER A 66 -18.79 8.89 1.05
C SER A 66 -18.82 7.47 1.64
N GLU A 67 -19.82 7.19 2.48
CA GLU A 67 -19.97 5.85 3.05
C GLU A 67 -20.13 4.77 1.97
N THR A 68 -20.82 5.07 0.87
CA THR A 68 -20.98 4.16 -0.28
C THR A 68 -19.62 3.92 -0.95
N GLN A 69 -18.88 4.99 -1.24
CA GLN A 69 -17.55 4.86 -1.86
C GLN A 69 -16.57 4.10 -0.94
N SER A 70 -16.62 4.33 0.37
CA SER A 70 -15.79 3.57 1.32
C SER A 70 -16.10 2.08 1.27
N LYS A 71 -17.39 1.69 1.23
CA LYS A 71 -17.80 0.29 1.13
C LYS A 71 -17.39 -0.37 -0.18
N GLU A 72 -17.37 0.38 -1.28
CA GLU A 72 -16.96 -0.12 -2.60
C GLU A 72 -15.43 -0.23 -2.73
N LYS A 73 -14.70 0.75 -2.19
CA LYS A 73 -13.24 0.84 -2.34
C LYS A 73 -12.47 0.01 -1.32
N ILE A 74 -13.02 -0.17 -0.11
CA ILE A 74 -12.42 -1.02 0.91
C ILE A 74 -12.83 -2.46 0.65
N GLN A 75 -12.09 -3.12 -0.22
CA GLN A 75 -12.34 -4.52 -0.54
C GLN A 75 -12.00 -5.41 0.65
N ARG A 76 -12.87 -6.39 0.92
CA ARG A 76 -12.57 -7.45 1.87
C ARG A 76 -11.59 -8.43 1.24
N GLN A 77 -10.68 -8.94 2.05
CA GLN A 77 -9.80 -10.02 1.62
C GLN A 77 -10.62 -11.23 1.14
N THR A 78 -10.20 -11.80 0.04
CA THR A 78 -10.67 -13.10 -0.42
C THR A 78 -10.23 -14.21 0.56
N SER A 79 -10.78 -15.41 0.41
CA SER A 79 -10.33 -16.56 1.20
C SER A 79 -8.86 -16.90 0.93
N GLU A 80 -8.39 -16.73 -0.30
CA GLU A 80 -7.00 -16.99 -0.70
C GLU A 80 -6.06 -15.95 -0.09
N GLU A 81 -6.39 -14.67 -0.18
CA GLU A 81 -5.61 -13.58 0.45
C GLU A 81 -5.55 -13.73 1.97
N SER A 82 -6.66 -14.12 2.59
CA SER A 82 -6.71 -14.39 4.03
C SER A 82 -5.82 -15.58 4.40
N LEU A 83 -5.83 -16.65 3.61
CA LEU A 83 -4.97 -17.82 3.78
C LEU A 83 -3.51 -17.44 3.58
N ALA A 84 -3.18 -16.61 2.58
CA ALA A 84 -1.83 -16.09 2.38
C ALA A 84 -1.31 -15.38 3.63
N GLY A 85 -2.14 -14.53 4.26
CA GLY A 85 -1.80 -13.85 5.50
C GLY A 85 -1.52 -14.81 6.67
N VAL A 86 -2.26 -15.92 6.77
CA VAL A 86 -2.02 -16.97 7.78
C VAL A 86 -0.69 -17.68 7.51
N LYS A 87 -0.45 -18.09 6.26
CA LYS A 87 0.80 -18.75 5.86
C LYS A 87 2.00 -17.85 6.10
N PHE A 88 1.91 -16.59 5.75
CA PHE A 88 3.01 -15.65 6.00
C PHE A 88 3.36 -15.55 7.49
N ARG A 89 2.36 -15.48 8.37
CA ARG A 89 2.58 -15.48 9.83
C ARG A 89 3.18 -16.78 10.35
N LEU A 90 2.81 -17.93 9.77
CA LEU A 90 3.45 -19.19 10.09
C LEU A 90 4.94 -19.20 9.70
N GLY A 91 5.28 -18.63 8.54
CA GLY A 91 6.67 -18.45 8.14
C GLY A 91 7.47 -17.65 9.16
N VAL A 92 6.93 -16.51 9.61
CA VAL A 92 7.56 -15.69 10.68
C VAL A 92 7.72 -16.49 11.97
N TYR A 93 6.69 -17.22 12.39
CA TYR A 93 6.74 -18.08 13.57
C TYR A 93 7.86 -19.10 13.53
N PHE A 94 8.05 -19.79 12.38
CA PHE A 94 9.11 -20.79 12.22
C PHE A 94 10.49 -20.12 12.13
N PHE A 95 10.61 -18.99 11.47
CA PHE A 95 11.85 -18.22 11.39
C PHE A 95 12.37 -17.83 12.78
N GLU A 96 11.49 -17.25 13.62
CA GLU A 96 11.82 -16.87 14.99
C GLU A 96 12.27 -18.05 15.88
N ARG A 97 11.97 -19.29 15.46
CA ARG A 97 12.39 -20.53 16.12
C ARG A 97 13.56 -21.23 15.47
N GLY A 98 14.22 -20.55 14.52
CA GLY A 98 15.40 -21.08 13.84
C GLY A 98 15.09 -22.16 12.77
N ASN A 99 13.82 -22.35 12.41
CA ASN A 99 13.45 -23.28 11.34
C ASN A 99 13.27 -22.52 10.02
N GLU A 100 14.39 -22.15 9.43
CA GLU A 100 14.40 -21.38 8.18
C GLU A 100 13.77 -22.11 7.00
N LEU A 101 13.92 -23.43 6.93
CA LEU A 101 13.35 -24.21 5.83
C LEU A 101 11.82 -24.11 5.80
N LEU A 102 11.17 -24.34 6.92
CA LEU A 102 9.71 -24.18 7.02
C LEU A 102 9.28 -22.73 6.84
N ALA A 103 10.07 -21.78 7.35
CA ALA A 103 9.78 -20.36 7.16
C ALA A 103 9.68 -20.01 5.67
N ARG A 104 10.69 -20.38 4.90
CA ARG A 104 10.73 -20.14 3.43
C ARG A 104 9.57 -20.80 2.72
N THR A 105 9.29 -22.08 3.03
CA THR A 105 8.15 -22.79 2.43
C THR A 105 6.83 -22.03 2.63
N TYR A 106 6.56 -21.58 3.85
CA TYR A 106 5.32 -20.83 4.14
C TYR A 106 5.29 -19.45 3.51
N TRP A 107 6.43 -18.75 3.39
CA TRP A 107 6.49 -17.45 2.71
C TRP A 107 6.30 -17.61 1.21
N GLU A 108 6.89 -18.59 0.57
CA GLU A 108 6.68 -18.91 -0.86
C GLU A 108 5.22 -19.24 -1.15
N GLU A 109 4.58 -20.08 -0.33
CA GLU A 109 3.17 -20.40 -0.45
C GLU A 109 2.27 -19.15 -0.26
N ALA A 110 2.61 -18.27 0.67
CA ALA A 110 1.88 -17.02 0.88
C ALA A 110 1.99 -16.09 -0.35
N GLN A 111 3.19 -15.97 -0.91
CA GLN A 111 3.45 -15.16 -2.10
C GLN A 111 2.80 -15.73 -3.37
N GLN A 112 2.66 -17.06 -3.47
CA GLN A 112 1.91 -17.69 -4.56
C GLN A 112 0.41 -17.43 -4.46
N LEU A 113 -0.16 -17.42 -3.26
CA LEU A 113 -1.58 -17.14 -3.03
C LEU A 113 -1.92 -15.65 -3.17
N TYR A 114 -0.96 -14.76 -2.89
CA TYR A 114 -1.16 -13.31 -3.00
C TYR A 114 0.09 -12.62 -3.58
N PRO A 115 0.35 -12.81 -4.89
CA PRO A 115 1.59 -12.35 -5.53
C PRO A 115 1.74 -10.82 -5.54
N ASP A 116 0.64 -10.09 -5.52
CA ASP A 116 0.64 -8.63 -5.54
C ASP A 116 0.80 -7.99 -4.14
N ASN A 117 0.92 -8.81 -3.09
CA ASN A 117 1.19 -8.31 -1.75
C ASN A 117 2.68 -8.01 -1.55
N TRP A 118 3.11 -6.80 -1.88
CA TRP A 118 4.48 -6.33 -1.75
C TRP A 118 5.03 -6.42 -0.32
N ASN A 119 4.16 -6.32 0.69
CA ASN A 119 4.58 -6.43 2.09
C ASN A 119 5.15 -7.82 2.41
N PHE A 120 4.58 -8.88 1.83
CA PHE A 120 5.10 -10.24 2.03
C PHE A 120 6.49 -10.40 1.42
N HIS A 121 6.66 -9.92 0.19
CA HIS A 121 7.95 -9.99 -0.50
C HIS A 121 9.02 -9.18 0.22
N ARG A 122 8.75 -7.92 0.53
CA ARG A 122 9.71 -7.03 1.21
C ARG A 122 10.13 -7.56 2.57
N GLN A 123 9.21 -8.12 3.33
CA GLN A 123 9.50 -8.64 4.65
C GLN A 123 10.31 -9.95 4.58
N ASP A 124 9.99 -10.86 3.65
CA ASP A 124 10.77 -12.06 3.38
C ASP A 124 12.22 -11.68 3.01
N TRP A 125 12.40 -10.79 2.04
CA TRP A 125 13.75 -10.33 1.65
C TRP A 125 14.53 -9.70 2.81
N SER A 126 13.85 -8.99 3.70
CA SER A 126 14.51 -8.41 4.89
C SER A 126 14.99 -9.49 5.85
N PHE A 127 14.25 -10.58 6.03
CA PHE A 127 14.66 -11.70 6.88
C PHE A 127 15.87 -12.47 6.33
N ILE A 128 16.03 -12.55 5.03
CA ILE A 128 17.18 -13.23 4.39
C ILE A 128 18.35 -12.28 4.10
N GLY A 129 18.27 -11.02 4.50
CA GLY A 129 19.36 -10.06 4.36
C GLY A 129 19.48 -9.38 3.00
N ASP A 130 18.59 -9.63 2.03
CA ASP A 130 18.58 -8.94 0.73
C ASP A 130 18.06 -7.50 0.85
N GLY A 131 17.31 -7.23 1.91
CA GLY A 131 16.71 -5.93 2.15
C GLY A 131 15.51 -5.61 1.25
N SER A 132 14.80 -4.55 1.58
CA SER A 132 13.58 -4.15 0.87
C SER A 132 13.82 -3.48 -0.49
N GLY A 133 15.06 -3.25 -0.88
CA GLY A 133 15.47 -2.60 -2.13
C GLY A 133 16.61 -3.32 -2.85
N GLY A 134 16.88 -4.59 -2.50
CA GLY A 134 17.92 -5.43 -3.09
C GLY A 134 17.60 -5.95 -4.50
N ASP A 135 18.35 -6.94 -4.95
CA ASP A 135 18.19 -7.50 -6.30
C ASP A 135 16.82 -8.13 -6.51
N LYS A 136 16.31 -8.87 -5.52
CA LYS A 136 14.95 -9.46 -5.59
C LYS A 136 13.85 -8.43 -5.73
N PHE A 137 14.00 -7.26 -5.09
CA PHE A 137 13.07 -6.16 -5.30
C PHE A 137 13.12 -5.66 -6.73
N ARG A 138 14.34 -5.44 -7.27
CA ARG A 138 14.50 -4.97 -8.65
C ARG A 138 13.94 -5.94 -9.67
N ASP A 139 14.17 -7.24 -9.48
CA ASP A 139 13.66 -8.28 -10.37
C ASP A 139 12.12 -8.29 -10.39
N LYS A 140 11.48 -8.27 -9.20
CA LYS A 140 10.01 -8.23 -9.13
C LYS A 140 9.44 -6.90 -9.63
N ALA A 141 10.08 -5.79 -9.35
CA ALA A 141 9.63 -4.46 -9.74
C ALA A 141 9.84 -4.16 -11.23
N ALA A 142 10.62 -4.97 -11.97
CA ALA A 142 10.88 -4.78 -13.40
C ALA A 142 9.61 -4.78 -14.26
N GLU A 143 8.53 -5.44 -13.81
CA GLU A 143 7.24 -5.44 -14.51
C GLU A 143 6.41 -4.18 -14.25
N THR A 144 6.82 -3.35 -13.30
CA THR A 144 6.07 -2.18 -12.86
C THR A 144 6.54 -0.89 -13.51
N ASP A 145 5.70 0.13 -13.44
CA ASP A 145 5.97 1.48 -13.92
C ASP A 145 7.19 2.13 -13.27
N LEU A 146 7.64 1.66 -12.10
CA LEU A 146 8.89 2.09 -11.48
C LEU A 146 10.12 1.86 -12.38
N TYR A 147 10.10 0.81 -13.18
CA TYR A 147 11.20 0.42 -14.07
C TYR A 147 10.78 0.38 -15.55
N GLY A 148 9.70 1.10 -15.89
CA GLY A 148 9.21 1.19 -17.27
C GLY A 148 8.34 0.02 -17.72
N GLY A 149 7.91 -0.84 -16.81
CA GLY A 149 6.88 -1.85 -17.05
C GLY A 149 5.47 -1.25 -17.12
N THR A 150 4.47 -2.09 -17.27
CA THR A 150 3.08 -1.66 -17.50
C THR A 150 2.17 -1.80 -16.29
N LYS A 151 2.58 -2.58 -15.29
CA LYS A 151 1.80 -2.73 -14.06
C LYS A 151 2.03 -1.52 -13.14
N PRO A 152 1.01 -0.98 -12.49
CA PRO A 152 1.23 0.04 -11.48
C PRO A 152 1.96 -0.58 -10.28
N TYR A 153 2.99 0.11 -9.79
CA TYR A 153 3.66 -0.26 -8.53
C TYR A 153 2.84 0.16 -7.31
N TYR A 154 2.19 1.31 -7.42
CA TYR A 154 1.16 1.79 -6.50
C TYR A 154 -0.13 2.02 -7.27
N GLU A 155 -1.26 1.78 -6.63
CA GLU A 155 -2.53 2.22 -7.19
C GLU A 155 -2.52 3.73 -7.42
N PRO A 156 -3.02 4.22 -8.57
CA PRO A 156 -3.07 5.64 -8.86
C PRO A 156 -3.86 6.41 -7.79
N LEU A 157 -3.42 7.62 -7.50
CA LEU A 157 -4.18 8.54 -6.64
C LEU A 157 -5.49 8.90 -7.32
N ASP A 158 -6.60 8.48 -6.74
CA ASP A 158 -7.95 8.78 -7.22
C ASP A 158 -8.50 10.09 -6.63
N LEU A 159 -7.68 11.13 -6.60
CA LEU A 159 -8.10 12.44 -6.10
C LEU A 159 -8.99 13.13 -7.12
N PRO A 160 -10.10 13.78 -6.67
CA PRO A 160 -10.91 14.62 -7.55
C PRO A 160 -10.06 15.74 -8.16
N GLU A 161 -10.21 15.96 -9.47
CA GLU A 161 -9.61 17.12 -10.13
C GLU A 161 -10.28 18.39 -9.65
N ILE A 162 -9.49 19.34 -9.16
CA ILE A 162 -9.97 20.69 -8.93
C ILE A 162 -10.11 21.34 -10.30
N GLN A 163 -11.34 21.67 -10.70
CA GLN A 163 -11.54 22.58 -11.82
C GLN A 163 -11.00 23.95 -11.39
N ASP A 164 -9.83 24.29 -11.88
CA ASP A 164 -9.18 25.58 -11.60
C ASP A 164 -9.98 26.68 -12.32
N GLU A 165 -10.94 27.27 -11.63
CA GLU A 165 -11.75 28.38 -12.16
C GLU A 165 -10.91 29.63 -12.49
N THR A 166 -9.63 29.65 -12.14
CA THR A 166 -8.72 30.78 -12.38
C THR A 166 -8.19 30.85 -13.81
N LYS A 167 -8.50 29.88 -14.69
CA LYS A 167 -8.11 29.91 -16.11
C LYS A 167 -9.16 30.54 -17.05
N LYS A 168 -10.20 31.20 -16.51
CA LYS A 168 -11.15 31.96 -17.27
C LYS A 168 -11.00 33.47 -16.95
N ASN A 169 -9.91 34.07 -17.38
CA ASN A 169 -9.83 35.53 -17.64
C ASN A 169 -8.64 35.82 -18.56
#